data_a4c2ffacb6c8c389d25380806d94a53f
#
_entry.id   a4c2ffacb6c8c389d25380806d94a53f
#
_cell.length_a   1.000
_cell.length_b   1.000
_cell.length_c   1.000
_cell.angle_alpha   90.00
_cell.angle_beta   90.00
_cell.angle_gamma   90.00
#
_symmetry.space_group_name_H-M   'P 1'
#
loop_
_entity.id
_entity.type
_entity.pdbx_description
1 polymer ?
#
loop_
_entity_poly.entity_id
_entity_poly.type
_entity_poly.pdbx_seq_one_letter_code
_entity_poly.pdbx_strand_id
1 'polypeptide(L)'
;MQEVRPWLARLDCCVIGPGLGRDEGVLKGVADIMNAAEVRSISTIVDADGLFLVAQDPKLVEGRTDCVLTPNARELQRLAARVGVSPEADDVAEQVARKLGNVVVVAKGQRDVVTDGTDVLVVDEPGAPKRCGGLGDVLCGALAPLAAQAARADAADAAFVGKRPLLWACYGACVASRRAAAAAFARKRRAMTAPDALAEIGGACESVAPTTVVEPPS
;
A
#
# COMPACT_ATOMS: atom_id res chain seq x y z
N MET A 1 -11.11 20.87 0.71
CA MET A 1 -11.71 20.32 -0.53
C MET A 1 -11.54 21.22 -1.76
N GLN A 2 -11.84 22.52 -1.73
CA GLN A 2 -11.73 23.38 -2.93
C GLN A 2 -10.33 23.38 -3.56
N GLU A 3 -9.28 23.37 -2.74
CA GLU A 3 -7.87 23.36 -3.20
C GLU A 3 -7.40 22.01 -3.72
N VAL A 4 -7.95 20.88 -3.22
CA VAL A 4 -7.52 19.53 -3.58
C VAL A 4 -8.21 19.01 -4.85
N ARG A 5 -9.47 19.37 -5.09
CA ARG A 5 -10.25 18.90 -6.25
C ARG A 5 -9.55 19.03 -7.62
N PRO A 6 -8.89 20.16 -7.93
CA PRO A 6 -8.19 20.29 -9.21
C PRO A 6 -7.03 19.31 -9.36
N TRP A 7 -6.37 18.93 -8.25
CA TRP A 7 -5.27 17.96 -8.26
C TRP A 7 -5.78 16.54 -8.50
N LEU A 8 -6.90 16.14 -7.86
CA LEU A 8 -7.48 14.80 -8.05
C LEU A 8 -7.75 14.48 -9.53
N ALA A 9 -8.07 15.48 -10.36
CA ALA A 9 -8.28 15.26 -11.78
C ALA A 9 -7.03 14.86 -12.57
N ARG A 10 -5.85 14.96 -11.95
CA ARG A 10 -4.54 14.72 -12.58
C ARG A 10 -3.79 13.54 -11.93
N LEU A 11 -4.39 12.92 -10.93
CA LEU A 11 -3.77 11.82 -10.18
C LEU A 11 -4.29 10.47 -10.70
N ASP A 12 -3.39 9.52 -10.81
CA ASP A 12 -3.69 8.11 -11.08
C ASP A 12 -3.74 7.30 -9.78
N CYS A 13 -3.02 7.77 -8.75
CA CYS A 13 -2.98 7.17 -7.43
C CYS A 13 -2.79 8.26 -6.37
N CYS A 14 -3.32 8.03 -5.18
CA CYS A 14 -3.05 8.88 -4.01
C CYS A 14 -2.68 8.03 -2.78
N VAL A 15 -1.76 8.55 -1.97
CA VAL A 15 -1.39 7.99 -0.66
C VAL A 15 -1.99 8.88 0.42
N ILE A 16 -2.72 8.29 1.35
CA ILE A 16 -3.46 8.99 2.39
C ILE A 16 -3.06 8.43 3.76
N GLY A 17 -2.68 9.33 4.68
CA GLY A 17 -2.49 8.97 6.07
C GLY A 17 -1.15 9.29 6.69
N PRO A 18 0.01 9.07 6.04
CA PRO A 18 1.29 9.39 6.63
C PRO A 18 1.39 10.86 7.07
N GLY A 19 1.70 11.08 8.37
CA GLY A 19 1.88 12.43 8.91
C GLY A 19 0.63 13.29 9.00
N LEU A 20 -0.56 12.72 8.79
CA LEU A 20 -1.82 13.46 8.68
C LEU A 20 -2.27 14.07 10.02
N GLY A 21 -2.00 13.37 11.14
CA GLY A 21 -2.55 13.72 12.44
C GLY A 21 -4.01 13.27 12.58
N ARG A 22 -4.61 13.59 13.76
CA ARG A 22 -5.96 13.12 14.12
C ARG A 22 -6.90 14.26 14.51
N ASP A 23 -6.63 15.46 14.03
CA ASP A 23 -7.56 16.56 14.15
C ASP A 23 -8.87 16.23 13.40
N GLU A 24 -10.02 16.47 14.03
CA GLU A 24 -11.33 16.09 13.50
C GLU A 24 -11.64 16.82 12.18
N GLY A 25 -11.25 18.08 12.05
CA GLY A 25 -11.43 18.85 10.83
C GLY A 25 -10.59 18.33 9.67
N VAL A 26 -9.34 17.91 9.97
CA VAL A 26 -8.44 17.26 9.00
C VAL A 26 -9.03 15.93 8.58
N LEU A 27 -9.42 15.06 9.52
CA LEU A 27 -9.98 13.74 9.22
C LEU A 27 -11.26 13.84 8.38
N LYS A 28 -12.13 14.81 8.66
CA LYS A 28 -13.32 15.07 7.84
C LYS A 28 -12.94 15.46 6.41
N GLY A 29 -11.99 16.38 6.25
CA GLY A 29 -11.52 16.78 4.92
C GLY A 29 -10.89 15.61 4.15
N VAL A 30 -10.21 14.69 4.84
CA VAL A 30 -9.64 13.47 4.26
C VAL A 30 -10.72 12.48 3.83
N ALA A 31 -11.78 12.29 4.63
CA ALA A 31 -12.93 11.48 4.21
C ALA A 31 -13.56 12.02 2.92
N ASP A 32 -13.72 13.34 2.80
CA ASP A 32 -14.21 13.97 1.58
C ASP A 32 -13.28 13.73 0.37
N ILE A 33 -11.94 13.69 0.60
CA ILE A 33 -10.96 13.38 -0.44
C ILE A 33 -11.08 11.91 -0.87
N MET A 34 -11.20 10.99 0.09
CA MET A 34 -11.36 9.56 -0.20
C MET A 34 -12.62 9.28 -1.03
N ASN A 35 -13.74 9.88 -0.68
CA ASN A 35 -14.99 9.79 -1.46
C ASN A 35 -14.83 10.38 -2.87
N ALA A 36 -14.13 11.49 -3.00
CA ALA A 36 -13.88 12.12 -4.30
C ALA A 36 -12.91 11.31 -5.17
N ALA A 37 -11.96 10.60 -4.57
CA ALA A 37 -11.05 9.68 -5.25
C ALA A 37 -11.80 8.44 -5.76
N GLU A 38 -12.70 7.87 -4.96
CA GLU A 38 -13.56 6.75 -5.33
C GLU A 38 -14.40 7.08 -6.58
N VAL A 39 -15.13 8.19 -6.57
CA VAL A 39 -15.95 8.64 -7.72
C VAL A 39 -15.13 8.75 -9.02
N ARG A 40 -13.83 8.93 -8.92
CA ARG A 40 -12.90 9.07 -10.06
C ARG A 40 -12.11 7.80 -10.36
N SER A 41 -12.33 6.73 -9.61
CA SER A 41 -11.56 5.47 -9.70
C SER A 41 -10.04 5.71 -9.57
N ILE A 42 -9.65 6.64 -8.68
CA ILE A 42 -8.24 6.89 -8.37
C ILE A 42 -7.77 5.85 -7.37
N SER A 43 -6.75 5.08 -7.72
CA SER A 43 -6.15 4.12 -6.79
C SER A 43 -5.75 4.80 -5.49
N THR A 44 -6.19 4.25 -4.36
CA THR A 44 -5.99 4.89 -3.06
C THR A 44 -5.22 3.95 -2.12
N ILE A 45 -4.07 4.41 -1.62
CA ILE A 45 -3.27 3.69 -0.62
C ILE A 45 -3.49 4.38 0.72
N VAL A 46 -3.91 3.61 1.72
CA VAL A 46 -4.24 4.13 3.06
C VAL A 46 -3.29 3.54 4.09
N ASP A 47 -2.55 4.41 4.79
CA ASP A 47 -1.61 4.02 5.85
C ASP A 47 -1.79 4.89 7.10
N ALA A 48 -1.20 4.51 8.19
CA ALA A 48 -1.03 5.30 9.42
C ALA A 48 -2.35 5.94 9.92
N ASP A 49 -2.42 7.29 9.99
CA ASP A 49 -3.62 7.99 10.47
C ASP A 49 -4.81 7.86 9.51
N GLY A 50 -4.59 7.54 8.23
CA GLY A 50 -5.64 7.14 7.29
C GLY A 50 -6.31 5.83 7.72
N LEU A 51 -5.55 4.84 8.19
CA LEU A 51 -6.09 3.59 8.73
C LEU A 51 -6.86 3.82 10.05
N PHE A 52 -6.45 4.82 10.85
CA PHE A 52 -7.22 5.23 12.01
C PHE A 52 -8.60 5.77 11.60
N LEU A 53 -8.68 6.59 10.55
CA LEU A 53 -9.93 7.10 10.00
C LEU A 53 -10.80 5.95 9.46
N VAL A 54 -10.24 5.03 8.68
CA VAL A 54 -10.96 3.84 8.17
C VAL A 54 -11.48 2.97 9.32
N ALA A 55 -10.73 2.83 10.41
CA ALA A 55 -11.21 2.11 11.59
C ALA A 55 -12.39 2.84 12.28
N GLN A 56 -12.55 4.14 12.13
CA GLN A 56 -13.72 4.89 12.62
C GLN A 56 -14.91 4.74 11.68
N ASP A 57 -14.68 4.82 10.38
CA ASP A 57 -15.68 4.67 9.33
C ASP A 57 -15.21 3.73 8.21
N PRO A 58 -15.42 2.41 8.36
CA PRO A 58 -15.03 1.41 7.36
C PRO A 58 -15.70 1.61 5.99
N LYS A 59 -16.84 2.32 5.92
CA LYS A 59 -17.56 2.57 4.67
C LYS A 59 -16.75 3.37 3.66
N LEU A 60 -15.74 4.13 4.12
CA LEU A 60 -14.84 4.88 3.24
C LEU A 60 -14.04 4.01 2.26
N VAL A 61 -13.95 2.71 2.53
CA VAL A 61 -13.19 1.75 1.71
C VAL A 61 -13.96 0.49 1.36
N GLU A 62 -15.17 0.32 1.89
CA GLU A 62 -15.97 -0.88 1.71
C GLU A 62 -16.31 -1.10 0.22
N GLY A 63 -15.96 -2.29 -0.30
CA GLY A 63 -16.19 -2.68 -1.70
C GLY A 63 -15.25 -2.03 -2.71
N ARG A 64 -14.27 -1.25 -2.29
CA ARG A 64 -13.33 -0.57 -3.17
C ARG A 64 -12.21 -1.51 -3.65
N THR A 65 -12.27 -1.95 -4.89
CA THR A 65 -11.24 -2.79 -5.51
C THR A 65 -10.00 -2.01 -5.96
N ASP A 66 -10.05 -0.68 -5.94
CA ASP A 66 -8.97 0.26 -6.24
C ASP A 66 -8.24 0.77 -4.97
N CYS A 67 -8.61 0.25 -3.80
CA CYS A 67 -8.07 0.69 -2.51
C CYS A 67 -7.15 -0.36 -1.89
N VAL A 68 -6.03 0.11 -1.32
CA VAL A 68 -5.06 -0.71 -0.59
C VAL A 68 -4.90 -0.18 0.83
N LEU A 69 -5.08 -1.03 1.81
CA LEU A 69 -4.78 -0.75 3.21
C LEU A 69 -3.44 -1.37 3.58
N THR A 70 -2.57 -0.63 4.27
CA THR A 70 -1.22 -1.11 4.61
C THR A 70 -0.98 -1.19 6.13
N PRO A 71 -1.82 -1.91 6.90
CA PRO A 71 -1.72 -1.93 8.34
C PRO A 71 -0.46 -2.66 8.84
N ASN A 72 0.18 -2.13 9.89
CA ASN A 72 1.03 -2.92 10.77
C ASN A 72 0.16 -3.77 11.73
N ALA A 73 0.79 -4.66 12.52
CA ALA A 73 0.06 -5.58 13.39
C ALA A 73 -0.94 -4.88 14.33
N ARG A 74 -0.58 -3.73 14.94
CA ARG A 74 -1.47 -2.99 15.84
C ARG A 74 -2.62 -2.31 15.10
N GLU A 75 -2.35 -1.80 13.91
CA GLU A 75 -3.36 -1.19 13.04
C GLU A 75 -4.33 -2.25 12.53
N LEU A 76 -3.81 -3.43 12.12
CA LEU A 76 -4.62 -4.55 11.69
C LEU A 76 -5.54 -5.07 12.79
N GLN A 77 -5.03 -5.25 14.02
CA GLN A 77 -5.84 -5.64 15.18
C GLN A 77 -6.96 -4.65 15.47
N ARG A 78 -6.66 -3.34 15.40
CA ARG A 78 -7.69 -2.29 15.57
C ARG A 78 -8.77 -2.35 14.51
N LEU A 79 -8.35 -2.51 13.25
CA LEU A 79 -9.26 -2.60 12.12
C LEU A 79 -10.13 -3.87 12.21
N ALA A 80 -9.52 -5.02 12.53
CA ALA A 80 -10.19 -6.29 12.74
C ALA A 80 -11.30 -6.18 13.80
N ALA A 81 -10.97 -5.65 14.97
CA ALA A 81 -11.94 -5.42 16.05
C ALA A 81 -13.10 -4.54 15.58
N ARG A 82 -12.83 -3.53 14.75
CA ARG A 82 -13.85 -2.60 14.26
C ARG A 82 -14.82 -3.24 13.25
N VAL A 83 -14.33 -4.16 12.43
CA VAL A 83 -15.17 -4.87 11.44
C VAL A 83 -15.72 -6.21 11.94
N GLY A 84 -15.56 -6.51 13.22
CA GLY A 84 -16.10 -7.72 13.85
C GLY A 84 -15.32 -9.00 13.49
N VAL A 85 -14.02 -8.86 13.24
CA VAL A 85 -13.08 -9.97 13.03
C VAL A 85 -12.26 -10.17 14.32
N SER A 86 -11.98 -11.42 14.69
CA SER A 86 -11.09 -11.70 15.81
C SER A 86 -9.66 -11.21 15.51
N PRO A 87 -9.09 -10.31 16.33
CA PRO A 87 -7.72 -9.82 16.12
C PRO A 87 -6.64 -10.89 16.23
N GLU A 88 -6.96 -12.03 16.87
CA GLU A 88 -6.05 -13.15 17.11
C GLU A 88 -6.21 -14.28 16.08
N ALA A 89 -7.04 -14.09 15.04
CA ALA A 89 -7.21 -15.08 13.99
C ALA A 89 -5.91 -15.21 13.17
N ASP A 90 -5.53 -16.43 12.80
CA ASP A 90 -4.35 -16.68 11.97
C ASP A 90 -4.46 -16.04 10.58
N ASP A 91 -5.68 -15.97 10.04
CA ASP A 91 -6.04 -15.38 8.74
C ASP A 91 -6.72 -14.00 8.90
N VAL A 92 -6.34 -13.23 9.91
CA VAL A 92 -6.98 -11.93 10.25
C VAL A 92 -6.99 -10.96 9.07
N ALA A 93 -5.92 -10.91 8.27
CA ALA A 93 -5.84 -10.02 7.11
C ALA A 93 -6.86 -10.38 6.03
N GLU A 94 -7.01 -11.66 5.72
CA GLU A 94 -7.99 -12.17 4.76
C GLU A 94 -9.41 -11.91 5.24
N GLN A 95 -9.70 -12.16 6.53
CA GLN A 95 -11.02 -11.90 7.08
C GLN A 95 -11.37 -10.42 7.05
N VAL A 96 -10.42 -9.54 7.37
CA VAL A 96 -10.61 -8.08 7.27
C VAL A 96 -10.87 -7.67 5.84
N ALA A 97 -10.07 -8.16 4.88
CA ALA A 97 -10.27 -7.87 3.45
C ALA A 97 -11.68 -8.28 3.00
N ARG A 98 -12.13 -9.51 3.32
CA ARG A 98 -13.49 -9.99 3.01
C ARG A 98 -14.58 -9.14 3.65
N LYS A 99 -14.41 -8.76 4.92
CA LYS A 99 -15.40 -7.92 5.64
C LYS A 99 -15.52 -6.53 5.06
N LEU A 100 -14.46 -6.02 4.46
CA LEU A 100 -14.43 -4.73 3.77
C LEU A 100 -14.80 -4.84 2.27
N GLY A 101 -15.38 -5.97 1.83
CA GLY A 101 -15.81 -6.14 0.44
C GLY A 101 -14.67 -6.37 -0.54
N ASN A 102 -13.67 -7.13 -0.12
CA ASN A 102 -12.50 -7.51 -0.92
C ASN A 102 -11.54 -6.36 -1.26
N VAL A 103 -11.41 -5.38 -0.36
CA VAL A 103 -10.33 -4.38 -0.42
C VAL A 103 -8.96 -5.07 -0.27
N VAL A 104 -7.95 -4.57 -0.94
CA VAL A 104 -6.59 -5.15 -0.79
C VAL A 104 -5.99 -4.74 0.56
N VAL A 105 -5.48 -5.72 1.31
CA VAL A 105 -4.78 -5.52 2.58
C VAL A 105 -3.33 -5.99 2.45
N VAL A 106 -2.40 -5.10 2.77
CA VAL A 106 -0.97 -5.39 2.95
C VAL A 106 -0.65 -5.39 4.44
N ALA A 107 -0.75 -6.53 5.08
CA ALA A 107 -0.43 -6.69 6.50
C ALA A 107 1.09 -6.73 6.68
N LYS A 108 1.65 -5.61 7.19
CA LYS A 108 3.10 -5.45 7.42
C LYS A 108 3.56 -6.29 8.61
N GLY A 109 4.54 -7.18 8.39
CA GLY A 109 5.02 -8.11 9.41
C GLY A 109 6.48 -8.53 9.28
N GLN A 110 6.84 -9.63 9.93
CA GLN A 110 8.11 -10.31 9.69
C GLN A 110 8.15 -10.83 8.25
N ARG A 111 7.06 -11.42 7.79
CA ARG A 111 6.67 -11.59 6.40
C ARG A 111 5.46 -10.72 6.17
N ASP A 112 5.38 -10.03 5.06
CA ASP A 112 4.18 -9.27 4.74
C ASP A 112 3.17 -10.21 4.07
N VAL A 113 1.89 -10.02 4.40
CA VAL A 113 0.78 -10.75 3.78
C VAL A 113 0.00 -9.78 2.91
N VAL A 114 -0.15 -10.08 1.63
CA VAL A 114 -0.92 -9.30 0.67
C VAL A 114 -2.15 -10.13 0.29
N THR A 115 -3.33 -9.61 0.52
CA THR A 115 -4.57 -10.33 0.27
C THR A 115 -5.71 -9.41 -0.13
N ASP A 116 -6.64 -9.90 -0.94
CA ASP A 116 -7.94 -9.29 -1.20
C ASP A 116 -9.09 -10.09 -0.53
N GLY A 117 -8.73 -11.01 0.38
CA GLY A 117 -9.67 -11.90 1.04
C GLY A 117 -9.98 -13.18 0.26
N THR A 118 -9.60 -13.27 -1.01
CA THR A 118 -9.74 -14.46 -1.86
C THR A 118 -8.38 -15.07 -2.14
N ASP A 119 -7.46 -14.28 -2.67
CA ASP A 119 -6.09 -14.66 -2.95
C ASP A 119 -5.15 -14.13 -1.86
N VAL A 120 -4.10 -14.89 -1.56
CA VAL A 120 -3.09 -14.56 -0.54
C VAL A 120 -1.70 -14.72 -1.14
N LEU A 121 -0.90 -13.67 -1.04
CA LEU A 121 0.51 -13.68 -1.40
C LEU A 121 1.34 -13.40 -0.15
N VAL A 122 2.29 -14.27 0.16
CA VAL A 122 3.20 -14.08 1.30
C VAL A 122 4.55 -13.61 0.78
N VAL A 123 5.00 -12.46 1.26
CA VAL A 123 6.29 -11.88 0.90
C VAL A 123 7.34 -12.41 1.85
N ASP A 124 8.15 -13.35 1.39
CA ASP A 124 9.23 -13.99 2.15
C ASP A 124 10.62 -13.41 1.82
N GLU A 125 10.65 -12.24 1.18
CA GLU A 125 11.88 -11.51 0.88
C GLU A 125 12.55 -11.03 2.17
N PRO A 126 13.85 -11.28 2.38
CA PRO A 126 14.56 -10.76 3.54
C PRO A 126 14.58 -9.22 3.55
N GLY A 127 14.22 -8.65 4.69
CA GLY A 127 14.33 -7.21 4.92
C GLY A 127 15.48 -6.84 5.85
N ALA A 128 15.53 -5.58 6.29
CA ALA A 128 16.48 -5.17 7.31
C ALA A 128 16.11 -5.76 8.68
N PRO A 129 17.09 -6.25 9.47
CA PRO A 129 16.85 -6.71 10.83
C PRO A 129 16.54 -5.56 11.79
N LYS A 130 16.62 -4.31 11.34
CA LYS A 130 16.28 -3.10 12.07
C LYS A 130 15.03 -2.45 11.48
N ARG A 131 14.07 -2.11 12.34
CA ARG A 131 12.94 -1.25 12.00
C ARG A 131 13.28 0.20 12.35
N CYS A 132 12.90 1.14 11.49
CA CYS A 132 12.92 2.57 11.78
C CYS A 132 11.63 3.23 11.27
N GLY A 133 11.28 4.38 11.85
CA GLY A 133 10.15 5.17 11.37
C GLY A 133 10.34 5.59 9.91
N GLY A 134 9.25 5.66 9.15
CA GLY A 134 9.26 6.06 7.75
C GLY A 134 9.45 4.93 6.72
N LEU A 135 9.77 3.69 7.14
CA LEU A 135 9.82 2.58 6.19
C LEU A 135 8.43 2.25 5.59
N GLY A 136 7.35 2.51 6.33
CA GLY A 136 5.98 2.44 5.82
C GLY A 136 5.74 3.44 4.70
N ASP A 137 6.24 4.67 4.87
CA ASP A 137 6.10 5.73 3.87
C ASP A 137 6.88 5.38 2.59
N VAL A 138 8.08 4.77 2.74
CA VAL A 138 8.86 4.24 1.60
C VAL A 138 8.07 3.15 0.86
N LEU A 139 7.43 2.23 1.58
CA LEU A 139 6.57 1.20 0.99
C LEU A 139 5.40 1.84 0.23
N CYS A 140 4.68 2.77 0.84
CA CYS A 140 3.54 3.44 0.20
C CYS A 140 3.98 4.22 -1.05
N GLY A 141 5.14 4.89 -0.98
CA GLY A 141 5.73 5.61 -2.12
C GLY A 141 6.15 4.68 -3.26
N ALA A 142 6.68 3.49 -2.96
CA ALA A 142 7.00 2.47 -3.96
C ALA A 142 5.74 1.82 -4.56
N LEU A 143 4.69 1.65 -3.75
CA LEU A 143 3.43 1.05 -4.18
C LEU A 143 2.63 1.97 -5.11
N ALA A 144 2.62 3.27 -4.88
CA ALA A 144 1.78 4.21 -5.61
C ALA A 144 1.95 4.15 -7.14
N PRO A 145 3.17 4.21 -7.72
CA PRO A 145 3.34 4.08 -9.16
C PRO A 145 2.94 2.70 -9.68
N LEU A 146 3.19 1.62 -8.94
CA LEU A 146 2.80 0.27 -9.33
C LEU A 146 1.28 0.08 -9.29
N ALA A 147 0.59 0.65 -8.31
CA ALA A 147 -0.87 0.65 -8.25
C ALA A 147 -1.49 1.44 -9.42
N ALA A 148 -0.90 2.59 -9.77
CA ALA A 148 -1.32 3.37 -10.94
C ALA A 148 -1.12 2.59 -12.25
N GLN A 149 -0.03 1.84 -12.38
CA GLN A 149 0.20 0.96 -13.54
C GLN A 149 -0.79 -0.21 -13.56
N ALA A 150 -1.03 -0.85 -12.40
CA ALA A 150 -1.99 -1.94 -12.27
C ALA A 150 -3.41 -1.53 -12.67
N ALA A 151 -3.82 -0.29 -12.36
CA ALA A 151 -5.12 0.26 -12.76
C ALA A 151 -5.24 0.48 -14.28
N ARG A 152 -4.12 0.57 -15.00
CA ARG A 152 -4.05 0.76 -16.46
C ARG A 152 -3.76 -0.53 -17.21
N ALA A 153 -3.49 -1.63 -16.49
CA ALA A 153 -3.20 -2.92 -17.10
C ALA A 153 -4.35 -3.38 -18.00
N ASP A 154 -4.03 -3.76 -19.22
CA ASP A 154 -5.00 -4.28 -20.16
C ASP A 154 -5.29 -5.79 -19.94
N ALA A 155 -6.14 -6.37 -20.78
CA ALA A 155 -6.49 -7.78 -20.68
C ALA A 155 -5.31 -8.73 -20.95
N ALA A 156 -4.30 -8.30 -21.71
CA ALA A 156 -3.10 -9.10 -21.98
C ALA A 156 -2.18 -9.11 -20.75
N ASP A 157 -1.99 -7.95 -20.12
CA ASP A 157 -1.26 -7.82 -18.86
C ASP A 157 -1.97 -8.60 -17.74
N ALA A 158 -3.30 -8.51 -17.66
CA ALA A 158 -4.09 -9.25 -16.68
C ALA A 158 -3.99 -10.78 -16.85
N ALA A 159 -3.77 -11.27 -18.07
CA ALA A 159 -3.54 -12.69 -18.32
C ALA A 159 -2.21 -13.18 -17.70
N PHE A 160 -1.19 -12.33 -17.72
CA PHE A 160 0.12 -12.62 -17.14
C PHE A 160 0.08 -12.65 -15.60
N VAL A 161 -0.60 -11.69 -14.97
CA VAL A 161 -0.68 -11.57 -13.48
C VAL A 161 -1.92 -12.22 -12.87
N GLY A 162 -2.58 -13.15 -13.57
CA GLY A 162 -3.71 -13.90 -13.02
C GLY A 162 -4.95 -13.08 -12.72
N LYS A 163 -5.21 -12.00 -13.47
CA LYS A 163 -6.34 -11.07 -13.31
C LYS A 163 -6.37 -10.31 -11.97
N ARG A 164 -5.24 -10.22 -11.26
CA ARG A 164 -5.10 -9.52 -9.97
C ARG A 164 -3.94 -8.51 -9.99
N PRO A 165 -3.91 -7.53 -10.93
CA PRO A 165 -2.76 -6.64 -11.10
C PRO A 165 -2.41 -5.88 -9.82
N LEU A 166 -3.40 -5.37 -9.08
CA LEU A 166 -3.17 -4.61 -7.86
C LEU A 166 -2.53 -5.47 -6.74
N LEU A 167 -2.91 -6.75 -6.65
CA LEU A 167 -2.33 -7.67 -5.65
C LEU A 167 -0.84 -7.90 -5.94
N TRP A 168 -0.47 -8.09 -7.20
CA TRP A 168 0.91 -8.23 -7.63
C TRP A 168 1.71 -6.94 -7.52
N ALA A 169 1.09 -5.78 -7.78
CA ALA A 169 1.70 -4.48 -7.51
C ALA A 169 2.06 -4.32 -6.03
N CYS A 170 1.17 -4.71 -5.12
CA CYS A 170 1.42 -4.71 -3.68
C CYS A 170 2.56 -5.66 -3.30
N TYR A 171 2.57 -6.87 -3.86
CA TYR A 171 3.64 -7.85 -3.64
C TYR A 171 5.00 -7.28 -4.10
N GLY A 172 5.08 -6.78 -5.32
CA GLY A 172 6.30 -6.18 -5.86
C GLY A 172 6.82 -5.00 -5.05
N ALA A 173 5.92 -4.12 -4.59
CA ALA A 173 6.28 -3.00 -3.72
C ALA A 173 6.84 -3.46 -2.36
N CYS A 174 6.27 -4.52 -1.76
CA CYS A 174 6.80 -5.10 -0.52
C CYS A 174 8.20 -5.68 -0.75
N VAL A 175 8.42 -6.43 -1.84
CA VAL A 175 9.74 -6.96 -2.19
C VAL A 175 10.75 -5.83 -2.38
N ALA A 176 10.42 -4.81 -3.19
CA ALA A 176 11.31 -3.67 -3.42
C ALA A 176 11.65 -2.92 -2.13
N SER A 177 10.65 -2.63 -1.28
CA SER A 177 10.86 -1.96 0.01
C SER A 177 11.75 -2.78 0.95
N ARG A 178 11.60 -4.11 0.99
CA ARG A 178 12.43 -5.01 1.79
C ARG A 178 13.87 -5.05 1.28
N ARG A 179 14.07 -5.16 -0.02
CA ARG A 179 15.41 -5.13 -0.65
C ARG A 179 16.10 -3.80 -0.39
N ALA A 180 15.39 -2.67 -0.55
CA ALA A 180 15.92 -1.34 -0.26
C ALA A 180 16.36 -1.21 1.20
N ALA A 181 15.52 -1.65 2.14
CA ALA A 181 15.86 -1.63 3.57
C ALA A 181 17.07 -2.56 3.88
N ALA A 182 17.14 -3.74 3.27
CA ALA A 182 18.28 -4.66 3.44
C ALA A 182 19.59 -4.05 2.91
N ALA A 183 19.57 -3.43 1.72
CA ALA A 183 20.71 -2.75 1.13
C ALA A 183 21.19 -1.57 2.00
N ALA A 184 20.27 -0.74 2.47
CA ALA A 184 20.56 0.36 3.39
C ALA A 184 21.17 -0.15 4.71
N PHE A 185 20.63 -1.24 5.26
CA PHE A 185 21.19 -1.83 6.47
C PHE A 185 22.57 -2.44 6.24
N ALA A 186 22.84 -3.04 5.10
CA ALA A 186 24.17 -3.56 4.76
C ALA A 186 25.24 -2.46 4.82
N ARG A 187 24.88 -1.24 4.41
CA ARG A 187 25.79 -0.06 4.42
C ARG A 187 25.85 0.66 5.76
N LYS A 188 24.69 0.88 6.41
CA LYS A 188 24.57 1.76 7.58
C LYS A 188 24.46 1.02 8.91
N ARG A 189 24.17 -0.27 8.86
CA ARG A 189 23.98 -1.09 10.05
C ARG A 189 22.95 -0.47 10.99
N ARG A 190 23.24 -0.36 12.28
CA ARG A 190 22.32 0.22 13.28
C ARG A 190 22.03 1.72 13.10
N ALA A 191 22.84 2.43 12.31
CA ALA A 191 22.61 3.83 11.99
C ALA A 191 21.60 4.06 10.85
N MET A 192 21.13 3.00 10.18
CA MET A 192 20.18 3.10 9.08
C MET A 192 18.91 3.88 9.48
N THR A 193 18.46 4.74 8.59
CA THR A 193 17.21 5.52 8.67
C THR A 193 16.35 5.31 7.42
N ALA A 194 15.11 5.83 7.38
CA ALA A 194 14.25 5.71 6.21
C ALA A 194 14.83 6.42 4.96
N PRO A 195 15.47 7.61 5.06
CA PRO A 195 16.18 8.20 3.93
C PRO A 195 17.25 7.30 3.31
N ASP A 196 17.96 6.48 4.12
CA ASP A 196 18.93 5.53 3.58
C ASP A 196 18.24 4.44 2.75
N ALA A 197 17.10 3.93 3.20
CA ALA A 197 16.29 2.97 2.44
C ALA A 197 15.69 3.61 1.17
N LEU A 198 15.25 4.86 1.25
CA LEU A 198 14.75 5.62 0.10
C LEU A 198 15.83 5.77 -0.99
N ALA A 199 17.08 5.96 -0.60
CA ALA A 199 18.19 6.06 -1.55
C ALA A 199 18.44 4.74 -2.32
N GLU A 200 18.03 3.59 -1.78
CA GLU A 200 18.17 2.28 -2.41
C GLU A 200 16.94 1.85 -3.21
N ILE A 201 15.82 2.59 -3.12
CA ILE A 201 14.53 2.11 -3.66
C ILE A 201 14.55 1.96 -5.19
N GLY A 202 15.24 2.84 -5.91
CA GLY A 202 15.34 2.77 -7.37
C GLY A 202 15.99 1.48 -7.84
N GLY A 203 17.15 1.11 -7.28
CA GLY A 203 17.83 -0.14 -7.59
C GLY A 203 17.03 -1.38 -7.16
N ALA A 204 16.30 -1.28 -6.04
CA ALA A 204 15.44 -2.34 -5.57
C ALA A 204 14.23 -2.55 -6.51
N CYS A 205 13.58 -1.49 -6.96
CA CYS A 205 12.50 -1.56 -7.95
C CYS A 205 12.99 -2.16 -9.26
N GLU A 206 14.15 -1.72 -9.77
CA GLU A 206 14.76 -2.27 -10.99
C GLU A 206 15.04 -3.77 -10.86
N SER A 207 15.40 -4.26 -9.67
CA SER A 207 15.62 -5.69 -9.42
C SER A 207 14.33 -6.53 -9.38
N VAL A 208 13.18 -5.90 -9.18
CA VAL A 208 11.84 -6.55 -9.16
C VAL A 208 11.21 -6.51 -10.55
N ALA A 209 11.30 -5.37 -11.22
CA ALA A 209 10.74 -5.11 -12.54
C ALA A 209 11.79 -4.39 -13.40
N PRO A 210 12.69 -5.14 -14.07
CA PRO A 210 13.74 -4.55 -14.88
C PRO A 210 13.17 -3.68 -16.02
N THR A 211 13.73 -2.49 -16.17
CA THR A 211 13.37 -1.60 -17.26
C THR A 211 13.86 -2.17 -18.60
N THR A 212 12.95 -2.47 -19.49
CA THR A 212 13.32 -2.82 -20.87
C THR A 212 13.65 -1.51 -21.60
N VAL A 213 14.94 -1.26 -21.82
CA VAL A 213 15.37 -0.14 -22.67
C VAL A 213 15.04 -0.51 -24.11
N VAL A 214 13.99 0.09 -24.66
CA VAL A 214 13.73 0.04 -26.11
C VAL A 214 14.65 1.08 -26.74
N GLU A 215 15.67 0.63 -27.49
CA GLU A 215 16.49 1.55 -28.27
C GLU A 215 15.58 2.29 -29.25
N PRO A 216 15.74 3.62 -29.41
CA PRO A 216 14.99 4.36 -30.40
C PRO A 216 15.27 3.79 -31.77
N PRO A 217 14.28 3.69 -32.66
CA PRO A 217 14.51 3.24 -34.02
C PRO A 217 15.58 4.13 -34.69
N SER A 218 16.60 3.48 -35.23
CA SER A 218 17.71 4.09 -35.96
C SER A 218 17.24 4.91 -37.19
#